data_ade9051c8f30810ab1857e910ef33972
#
_entry.id   ade9051c8f30810ab1857e910ef33972
#
_cell.length_a   1.000
_cell.length_b   1.000
_cell.length_c   1.000
_cell.angle_alpha   90.00
_cell.angle_beta   90.00
_cell.angle_gamma   90.00
#
_symmetry.space_group_name_H-M   'P 1'
#
loop_
_entity.id
_entity.type
_entity.pdbx_description
1 polymer ?
#
loop_
_entity_poly.entity_id
_entity_poly.type
_entity_poly.pdbx_seq_one_letter_code
_entity_poly.pdbx_strand_id
1 'polypeptide(L)'
;LHHRDIGLVGAGLLNDGVFIEFICDKLHISPDMIALVFKVKDAGHIQLISDAMRASGMPNGEYTLGGLPVIVQGGAARLKEGGALAGSTLQIMDALRNVAEITSLPLKELVKSTSFAQAQALGLPGIGKLEPGYQADIVLLTREFKVSKTLVDGEIRYEA
;
A
#
# COMPACT_ATOMS: atom_id res chain seq x y z
N LEU A 1 7.08 15.10 12.42
CA LEU A 1 7.00 14.92 13.86
C LEU A 1 8.19 15.61 14.53
N HIS A 2 7.92 16.48 15.48
CA HIS A 2 8.90 17.12 16.32
C HIS A 2 8.40 17.12 17.77
N HIS A 3 9.27 17.02 18.77
CA HIS A 3 8.87 16.87 20.18
C HIS A 3 8.11 18.10 20.76
N ARG A 4 8.13 19.23 20.08
CA ARG A 4 7.35 20.44 20.43
C ARG A 4 6.28 20.81 19.40
N ASP A 5 6.25 20.11 18.25
CA ASP A 5 5.27 20.35 17.19
C ASP A 5 5.00 19.03 16.47
N ILE A 6 3.78 18.57 16.59
CA ILE A 6 3.38 17.28 16.04
C ILE A 6 3.32 17.29 14.52
N GLY A 7 3.08 18.48 13.92
CA GLY A 7 2.93 18.66 12.49
C GLY A 7 1.79 17.86 11.86
N LEU A 8 1.68 17.94 10.55
CA LEU A 8 0.62 17.27 9.79
C LEU A 8 0.64 15.73 9.99
N VAL A 9 1.83 15.13 9.94
CA VAL A 9 1.97 13.66 10.09
C VAL A 9 1.43 13.20 11.45
N GLY A 10 1.83 13.86 12.52
CA GLY A 10 1.38 13.50 13.85
C GLY A 10 -0.11 13.77 14.06
N ALA A 11 -0.63 14.87 13.52
CA ALA A 11 -2.07 15.16 13.56
C ALA A 11 -2.89 14.08 12.85
N GLY A 12 -2.44 13.61 11.68
CA GLY A 12 -3.06 12.49 10.95
C GLY A 12 -3.03 11.16 11.72
N LEU A 13 -1.94 10.92 12.46
CA LEU A 13 -1.82 9.72 13.30
C LEU A 13 -2.73 9.75 14.53
N LEU A 14 -2.91 10.92 15.15
CA LEU A 14 -3.74 11.08 16.36
C LEU A 14 -5.24 11.21 16.10
N ASN A 15 -5.63 11.66 14.90
CA ASN A 15 -7.05 11.84 14.59
C ASN A 15 -7.66 10.56 14.05
N ASP A 16 -8.47 9.88 14.85
CA ASP A 16 -9.10 8.61 14.49
C ASP A 16 -10.01 8.68 13.26
N GLY A 17 -10.57 9.85 12.94
CA GLY A 17 -11.42 10.05 11.77
C GLY A 17 -10.67 10.27 10.46
N VAL A 18 -9.33 10.39 10.48
CA VAL A 18 -8.52 10.63 9.29
C VAL A 18 -8.01 9.31 8.73
N PHE A 19 -8.21 9.09 7.43
CA PHE A 19 -7.53 8.04 6.69
C PHE A 19 -6.15 8.54 6.23
N ILE A 20 -5.14 7.68 6.31
CA ILE A 20 -3.78 7.98 5.86
C ILE A 20 -3.36 7.04 4.74
N GLU A 21 -2.77 7.60 3.69
CA GLU A 21 -2.16 6.84 2.59
C GLU A 21 -0.69 6.55 2.90
N PHE A 22 -0.23 5.34 2.53
CA PHE A 22 1.06 4.86 2.99
C PHE A 22 1.76 3.97 1.96
N ILE A 23 2.93 4.40 1.46
CA ILE A 23 3.77 3.62 0.53
C ILE A 23 4.73 2.75 1.34
N CYS A 24 4.42 1.47 1.48
CA CYS A 24 5.18 0.53 2.32
C CYS A 24 6.25 -0.25 1.52
N ASP A 25 7.08 0.43 0.77
CA ASP A 25 8.19 -0.15 -0.02
C ASP A 25 9.53 -0.22 0.74
N LYS A 26 9.59 0.27 1.98
CA LYS A 26 10.80 0.41 2.81
C LYS A 26 11.81 1.44 2.29
N LEU A 27 11.44 2.19 1.22
CA LEU A 27 12.26 3.25 0.61
C LEU A 27 11.69 4.65 0.90
N HIS A 28 10.38 4.83 0.67
CA HIS A 28 9.67 6.08 0.98
C HIS A 28 9.50 6.26 2.49
N ILE A 29 9.19 5.16 3.18
CA ILE A 29 8.95 5.14 4.61
C ILE A 29 9.84 4.07 5.24
N SER A 30 10.60 4.44 6.28
CA SER A 30 11.48 3.50 6.98
C SER A 30 10.68 2.40 7.68
N PRO A 31 11.24 1.19 7.86
CA PRO A 31 10.59 0.11 8.61
C PRO A 31 10.12 0.54 10.01
N ASP A 32 10.93 1.31 10.74
CA ASP A 32 10.59 1.79 12.08
C ASP A 32 9.37 2.72 12.06
N MET A 33 9.26 3.59 11.05
CA MET A 33 8.10 4.46 10.89
C MET A 33 6.85 3.66 10.49
N ILE A 34 6.99 2.63 9.64
CA ILE A 34 5.89 1.70 9.33
C ILE A 34 5.40 1.04 10.62
N ALA A 35 6.31 0.49 11.43
CA ALA A 35 5.97 -0.13 12.71
C ALA A 35 5.26 0.86 13.66
N LEU A 36 5.75 2.09 13.75
CA LEU A 36 5.15 3.13 14.58
C LEU A 36 3.72 3.44 14.14
N VAL A 37 3.50 3.64 12.84
CA VAL A 37 2.18 3.97 12.30
C VAL A 37 1.17 2.87 12.62
N PHE A 38 1.48 1.61 12.34
CA PHE A 38 0.59 0.48 12.65
C PHE A 38 0.42 0.19 14.15
N LYS A 39 1.28 0.76 14.99
CA LYS A 39 1.15 0.68 16.44
C LYS A 39 0.19 1.72 17.02
N VAL A 40 0.09 2.90 16.38
CA VAL A 40 -0.70 4.03 16.91
C VAL A 40 -2.00 4.28 16.14
N LYS A 41 -2.12 3.77 14.91
CA LYS A 41 -3.28 3.97 14.03
C LYS A 41 -3.97 2.64 13.74
N ASP A 42 -5.30 2.61 13.77
CA ASP A 42 -6.07 1.44 13.38
C ASP A 42 -5.87 1.11 11.89
N ALA A 43 -5.66 -0.17 11.56
CA ALA A 43 -5.42 -0.62 10.19
C ALA A 43 -6.61 -0.33 9.25
N GLY A 44 -7.82 -0.17 9.78
CA GLY A 44 -9.00 0.24 9.02
C GLY A 44 -8.97 1.71 8.59
N HIS A 45 -8.02 2.51 9.08
CA HIS A 45 -7.79 3.91 8.69
C HIS A 45 -6.42 4.11 8.01
N ILE A 46 -5.70 3.03 7.72
CA ILE A 46 -4.46 3.04 6.95
C ILE A 46 -4.75 2.48 5.57
N GLN A 47 -4.38 3.20 4.53
CA GLN A 47 -4.52 2.79 3.14
C GLN A 47 -3.13 2.48 2.58
N LEU A 48 -2.83 1.21 2.34
CA LEU A 48 -1.66 0.85 1.56
C LEU A 48 -1.90 1.29 0.12
N ILE A 49 -1.01 2.11 -0.40
CA ILE A 49 -1.00 2.55 -1.78
C ILE A 49 0.31 2.16 -2.45
N SER A 50 0.30 2.00 -3.75
CA SER A 50 1.51 1.74 -4.52
C SER A 50 2.19 3.04 -4.96
N ASP A 51 1.45 4.09 -5.26
CA ASP A 51 1.95 5.27 -5.98
C ASP A 51 2.78 4.86 -7.22
N ALA A 52 2.29 3.82 -7.92
CA ALA A 52 3.03 3.16 -8.97
C ALA A 52 3.14 4.04 -10.21
N MET A 53 4.37 4.23 -10.69
CA MET A 53 4.63 4.87 -11.96
C MET A 53 4.61 3.84 -13.10
N ARG A 54 4.66 4.33 -14.37
CA ARG A 54 4.53 3.47 -15.57
C ARG A 54 5.51 2.30 -15.67
N ALA A 55 6.61 2.33 -14.95
CA ALA A 55 7.61 1.27 -14.95
C ALA A 55 7.33 0.17 -13.90
N SER A 56 6.23 0.24 -13.17
CA SER A 56 5.85 -0.83 -12.25
C SER A 56 5.62 -2.13 -13.02
N GLY A 57 6.31 -3.20 -12.62
CA GLY A 57 6.29 -4.48 -13.35
C GLY A 57 7.18 -4.54 -14.60
N MET A 58 7.91 -3.47 -14.92
CA MET A 58 8.82 -3.41 -16.06
C MET A 58 10.28 -3.68 -15.62
N PRO A 59 11.19 -4.04 -16.56
CA PRO A 59 12.62 -4.20 -16.27
C PRO A 59 13.27 -2.92 -15.74
N ASN A 60 14.43 -3.07 -15.08
CA ASN A 60 15.28 -1.92 -14.80
C ASN A 60 15.61 -1.16 -16.07
N GLY A 61 15.64 0.18 -15.99
CA GLY A 61 15.91 1.01 -17.19
C GLY A 61 15.55 2.47 -17.01
N GLU A 62 15.58 3.20 -18.12
CA GLU A 62 15.20 4.62 -18.18
C GLU A 62 13.73 4.75 -18.59
N TYR A 63 13.00 5.58 -17.87
CA TYR A 63 11.57 5.86 -18.06
C TYR A 63 11.31 7.37 -17.91
N THR A 64 10.06 7.76 -17.90
CA THR A 64 9.66 9.15 -17.66
C THR A 64 8.47 9.20 -16.68
N LEU A 65 8.44 10.22 -15.84
CA LEU A 65 7.31 10.58 -14.99
C LEU A 65 7.06 12.09 -15.11
N GLY A 66 5.85 12.47 -15.55
CA GLY A 66 5.51 13.88 -15.77
C GLY A 66 6.45 14.61 -16.73
N GLY A 67 7.04 13.90 -17.72
CA GLY A 67 8.04 14.46 -18.65
C GLY A 67 9.47 14.47 -18.12
N LEU A 68 9.70 14.16 -16.86
CA LEU A 68 11.03 14.12 -16.26
C LEU A 68 11.66 12.73 -16.46
N PRO A 69 12.97 12.64 -16.78
CA PRO A 69 13.68 11.37 -16.89
C PRO A 69 13.82 10.69 -15.52
N VAL A 70 13.48 9.39 -15.46
CA VAL A 70 13.55 8.54 -14.28
C VAL A 70 14.39 7.31 -14.59
N ILE A 71 15.22 6.91 -13.63
CA ILE A 71 15.96 5.63 -13.65
C ILE A 71 15.32 4.69 -12.66
N VAL A 72 14.95 3.50 -13.13
CA VAL A 72 14.48 2.39 -12.28
C VAL A 72 15.61 1.40 -12.12
N GLN A 73 16.02 1.17 -10.89
CA GLN A 73 17.06 0.21 -10.54
C GLN A 73 16.81 -0.38 -9.15
N GLY A 74 16.86 -1.71 -9.04
CA GLY A 74 16.71 -2.40 -7.76
C GLY A 74 15.38 -2.13 -7.05
N GLY A 75 14.29 -1.94 -7.82
CA GLY A 75 12.96 -1.65 -7.27
C GLY A 75 12.73 -0.18 -6.87
N ALA A 76 13.73 0.70 -7.05
CA ALA A 76 13.59 2.13 -6.79
C ALA A 76 13.49 2.92 -8.09
N ALA A 77 12.50 3.81 -8.19
CA ALA A 77 12.37 4.79 -9.24
C ALA A 77 12.90 6.15 -8.75
N ARG A 78 13.87 6.72 -9.44
CA ARG A 78 14.50 7.99 -9.05
C ARG A 78 14.63 8.93 -10.23
N LEU A 79 14.44 10.22 -10.00
CA LEU A 79 14.76 11.24 -10.98
C LEU A 79 16.22 11.09 -11.40
N LYS A 80 16.49 11.14 -12.71
CA LYS A 80 17.85 11.07 -13.27
C LYS A 80 18.71 12.24 -12.80
N GLU A 81 18.08 13.40 -12.60
CA GLU A 81 18.70 14.58 -12.02
C GLU A 81 18.30 14.69 -10.54
N GLY A 82 19.26 14.85 -9.65
CA GLY A 82 19.06 14.99 -8.21
C GLY A 82 18.76 13.71 -7.43
N GLY A 83 18.41 12.59 -8.07
CA GLY A 83 18.25 11.27 -7.45
C GLY A 83 17.06 11.11 -6.48
N ALA A 84 16.14 12.08 -6.42
CA ALA A 84 14.94 11.99 -5.59
C ALA A 84 14.04 10.83 -6.03
N LEU A 85 13.32 10.22 -5.09
CA LEU A 85 12.30 9.22 -5.42
C LEU A 85 11.21 9.84 -6.31
N ALA A 86 10.73 9.09 -7.28
CA ALA A 86 9.80 9.57 -8.32
C ALA A 86 8.71 8.52 -8.59
N GLY A 87 7.67 8.55 -7.78
CA GLY A 87 6.69 7.47 -7.70
C GLY A 87 7.33 6.17 -7.23
N SER A 88 6.62 5.06 -7.31
CA SER A 88 7.14 3.77 -6.93
C SER A 88 7.00 2.71 -8.03
N THR A 89 7.63 1.56 -7.82
CA THR A 89 7.40 0.33 -8.58
C THR A 89 6.73 -0.74 -7.71
N LEU A 90 6.27 -0.36 -6.52
CA LEU A 90 5.68 -1.23 -5.52
C LEU A 90 4.41 -1.92 -6.02
N GLN A 91 4.28 -3.20 -5.76
CA GLN A 91 3.03 -3.95 -5.89
C GLN A 91 2.32 -4.01 -4.53
N ILE A 92 0.98 -3.92 -4.49
CA ILE A 92 0.23 -3.91 -3.23
C ILE A 92 0.46 -5.18 -2.39
N MET A 93 0.65 -6.32 -3.02
CA MET A 93 0.96 -7.56 -2.29
C MET A 93 2.35 -7.53 -1.65
N ASP A 94 3.32 -6.85 -2.25
CA ASP A 94 4.63 -6.62 -1.65
C ASP A 94 4.53 -5.63 -0.48
N ALA A 95 3.69 -4.59 -0.60
CA ALA A 95 3.38 -3.69 0.51
C ALA A 95 2.80 -4.46 1.71
N LEU A 96 1.79 -5.31 1.47
CA LEU A 96 1.16 -6.13 2.52
C LEU A 96 2.18 -7.08 3.18
N ARG A 97 3.02 -7.76 2.38
CA ARG A 97 4.10 -8.61 2.89
C ARG A 97 5.07 -7.83 3.75
N ASN A 98 5.54 -6.66 3.29
CA ASN A 98 6.45 -5.81 4.04
C ASN A 98 5.86 -5.41 5.39
N VAL A 99 4.60 -5.01 5.43
CA VAL A 99 3.91 -4.65 6.69
C VAL A 99 3.77 -5.87 7.61
N ALA A 100 3.42 -7.04 7.07
CA ALA A 100 3.33 -8.26 7.87
C ALA A 100 4.67 -8.66 8.51
N GLU A 101 5.77 -8.54 7.77
CA GLU A 101 7.12 -8.79 8.27
C GLU A 101 7.54 -7.80 9.37
N ILE A 102 7.20 -6.51 9.20
CA ILE A 102 7.62 -5.44 10.11
C ILE A 102 6.79 -5.40 11.39
N THR A 103 5.47 -5.59 11.29
CA THR A 103 4.56 -5.31 12.41
C THR A 103 4.21 -6.54 13.23
N SER A 104 4.32 -7.74 12.67
CA SER A 104 3.84 -9.01 13.26
C SER A 104 2.36 -9.00 13.66
N LEU A 105 1.56 -8.09 13.10
CA LEU A 105 0.11 -8.05 13.31
C LEU A 105 -0.56 -9.20 12.56
N PRO A 106 -1.70 -9.70 13.09
CA PRO A 106 -2.47 -10.73 12.40
C PRO A 106 -2.88 -10.28 11.00
N LEU A 107 -2.75 -11.17 10.00
CA LEU A 107 -3.09 -10.85 8.60
C LEU A 107 -4.52 -10.31 8.45
N LYS A 108 -5.48 -10.83 9.23
CA LYS A 108 -6.87 -10.36 9.24
C LYS A 108 -7.03 -8.86 9.57
N GLU A 109 -6.09 -8.29 10.34
CA GLU A 109 -6.07 -6.85 10.62
C GLU A 109 -5.39 -6.10 9.46
N LEU A 110 -4.27 -6.62 8.96
CA LEU A 110 -3.50 -5.97 7.91
C LEU A 110 -4.25 -5.87 6.58
N VAL A 111 -5.04 -6.87 6.20
CA VAL A 111 -5.82 -6.84 4.94
C VAL A 111 -6.86 -5.73 4.90
N LYS A 112 -7.26 -5.17 6.06
CA LYS A 112 -8.13 -3.99 6.10
C LYS A 112 -7.49 -2.80 5.36
N SER A 113 -6.18 -2.68 5.41
CA SER A 113 -5.42 -1.59 4.78
C SER A 113 -5.26 -1.74 3.25
N THR A 114 -5.66 -2.87 2.66
CA THR A 114 -5.54 -3.11 1.21
C THR A 114 -6.84 -2.95 0.42
N SER A 115 -8.00 -2.85 1.10
CA SER A 115 -9.31 -2.74 0.44
C SER A 115 -10.35 -2.06 1.32
N PHE A 116 -10.54 -2.52 2.56
CA PHE A 116 -11.58 -2.00 3.45
C PHE A 116 -11.40 -0.51 3.76
N ALA A 117 -10.19 -0.09 4.13
CA ALA A 117 -9.88 1.31 4.45
C ALA A 117 -10.14 2.23 3.24
N GLN A 118 -9.76 1.78 2.03
CA GLN A 118 -10.00 2.51 0.79
C GLN A 118 -11.50 2.64 0.50
N ALA A 119 -12.25 1.55 0.64
CA ALA A 119 -13.71 1.56 0.45
C ALA A 119 -14.40 2.51 1.43
N GLN A 120 -13.99 2.51 2.70
CA GLN A 120 -14.52 3.40 3.73
C GLN A 120 -14.18 4.87 3.42
N ALA A 121 -12.94 5.18 3.09
CA ALA A 121 -12.50 6.55 2.80
C ALA A 121 -13.22 7.15 1.58
N LEU A 122 -13.55 6.31 0.59
CA LEU A 122 -14.26 6.72 -0.62
C LEU A 122 -15.79 6.64 -0.51
N GLY A 123 -16.31 6.15 0.63
CA GLY A 123 -17.75 5.98 0.83
C GLY A 123 -18.39 4.94 -0.11
N LEU A 124 -17.67 3.89 -0.45
CA LEU A 124 -18.10 2.82 -1.36
C LEU A 124 -18.74 1.67 -0.56
N PRO A 125 -20.07 1.53 -0.55
CA PRO A 125 -20.73 0.46 0.18
C PRO A 125 -20.63 -0.87 -0.57
N GLY A 126 -20.66 -1.99 0.18
CA GLY A 126 -20.78 -3.33 -0.40
C GLY A 126 -19.49 -3.90 -1.00
N ILE A 127 -18.33 -3.26 -0.78
CA ILE A 127 -17.01 -3.76 -1.21
C ILE A 127 -16.01 -3.72 -0.05
N GLY A 128 -14.88 -4.43 -0.20
CA GLY A 128 -13.76 -4.41 0.74
C GLY A 128 -13.90 -5.37 1.93
N LYS A 129 -14.93 -6.22 1.96
CA LYS A 129 -15.13 -7.24 2.99
C LYS A 129 -15.58 -8.57 2.41
N LEU A 130 -15.27 -9.66 3.12
CA LEU A 130 -15.79 -11.00 2.87
C LEU A 130 -16.99 -11.26 3.80
N GLU A 131 -18.15 -10.68 3.46
CA GLU A 131 -19.40 -10.80 4.20
C GLU A 131 -20.57 -11.03 3.24
N PRO A 132 -21.64 -11.76 3.63
CA PRO A 132 -22.83 -11.89 2.81
C PRO A 132 -23.40 -10.55 2.42
N GLY A 133 -23.72 -10.36 1.13
CA GLY A 133 -24.24 -9.11 0.58
C GLY A 133 -23.15 -8.15 0.06
N TYR A 134 -21.85 -8.46 0.27
CA TYR A 134 -20.74 -7.74 -0.35
C TYR A 134 -20.41 -8.31 -1.73
N GLN A 135 -19.84 -7.48 -2.59
CA GLN A 135 -19.35 -7.87 -3.90
C GLN A 135 -18.23 -8.90 -3.74
N ALA A 136 -18.34 -9.99 -4.52
CA ALA A 136 -17.38 -11.11 -4.42
C ALA A 136 -16.10 -10.85 -5.23
N ASP A 137 -15.41 -9.74 -4.91
CA ASP A 137 -14.08 -9.41 -5.39
C ASP A 137 -13.06 -9.98 -4.41
N ILE A 138 -12.43 -11.10 -4.76
CA ILE A 138 -11.64 -11.90 -3.83
C ILE A 138 -10.27 -12.18 -4.43
N VAL A 139 -9.22 -11.96 -3.65
CA VAL A 139 -7.87 -12.38 -3.99
C VAL A 139 -7.44 -13.52 -3.06
N LEU A 140 -7.05 -14.64 -3.63
CA LEU A 140 -6.47 -15.77 -2.91
C LEU A 140 -4.94 -15.67 -2.96
N LEU A 141 -4.31 -15.73 -1.80
CA LEU A 141 -2.86 -15.60 -1.65
C LEU A 141 -2.25 -16.91 -1.18
N THR A 142 -1.04 -17.20 -1.63
CA THR A 142 -0.17 -18.19 -0.99
C THR A 142 0.35 -17.67 0.36
N ARG A 143 1.02 -18.52 1.13
CA ARG A 143 1.67 -18.11 2.39
C ARG A 143 2.79 -17.10 2.16
N GLU A 144 3.36 -17.07 0.96
CA GLU A 144 4.41 -16.14 0.54
C GLU A 144 3.84 -14.83 -0.07
N PHE A 145 2.53 -14.56 0.11
CA PHE A 145 1.83 -13.39 -0.43
C PHE A 145 1.81 -13.30 -1.96
N LYS A 146 1.94 -14.44 -2.67
CA LYS A 146 1.75 -14.47 -4.12
C LYS A 146 0.27 -14.67 -4.42
N VAL A 147 -0.24 -13.94 -5.42
CA VAL A 147 -1.62 -14.11 -5.89
C VAL A 147 -1.73 -15.47 -6.59
N SER A 148 -2.61 -16.33 -6.10
CA SER A 148 -2.93 -17.61 -6.74
C SER A 148 -4.21 -17.53 -7.59
N LYS A 149 -5.22 -16.79 -7.11
CA LYS A 149 -6.45 -16.54 -7.88
C LYS A 149 -6.98 -15.14 -7.60
N THR A 150 -7.65 -14.56 -8.59
CA THR A 150 -8.44 -13.34 -8.43
C THR A 150 -9.85 -13.59 -8.99
N LEU A 151 -10.84 -13.30 -8.16
CA LEU A 151 -12.25 -13.30 -8.53
C LEU A 151 -12.73 -11.86 -8.61
N VAL A 152 -13.58 -11.57 -9.59
CA VAL A 152 -14.33 -10.32 -9.74
C VAL A 152 -15.79 -10.69 -9.93
N ASP A 153 -16.67 -10.15 -9.10
CA ASP A 153 -18.10 -10.54 -9.07
C ASP A 153 -18.31 -12.07 -8.92
N GLY A 154 -17.44 -12.73 -8.16
CA GLY A 154 -17.48 -14.17 -7.96
C GLY A 154 -16.94 -15.02 -9.13
N GLU A 155 -16.56 -14.42 -10.24
CA GLU A 155 -15.98 -15.11 -11.40
C GLU A 155 -14.45 -15.08 -11.37
N ILE A 156 -13.81 -16.23 -11.60
CA ILE A 156 -12.35 -16.30 -11.69
C ILE A 156 -11.88 -15.51 -12.91
N ARG A 157 -11.07 -14.48 -12.70
CA ARG A 157 -10.45 -13.64 -13.75
C ARG A 157 -8.96 -13.92 -13.91
N TYR A 158 -8.33 -14.48 -12.90
CA TYR A 158 -6.92 -14.87 -12.92
C TYR A 158 -6.70 -16.11 -12.06
N GLU A 159 -5.86 -17.02 -12.55
CA GLU A 159 -5.37 -18.21 -11.85
C GLU A 159 -3.92 -18.44 -12.26
N ALA A 160 -2.98 -18.58 -11.26
CA ALA A 160 -1.55 -18.77 -11.45
C ALA A 160 -1.20 -20.25 -11.70
#